data_ba5f46bf2e7577bf06495ccefe84ec69
#
_entry.id   ba5f46bf2e7577bf06495ccefe84ec69
#
_cell.length_a   1.000
_cell.length_b   1.000
_cell.length_c   1.000
_cell.angle_alpha   90.00
_cell.angle_beta   90.00
_cell.angle_gamma   90.00
#
_symmetry.space_group_name_H-M   'P 1'
#
loop_
_entity.id
_entity.type
_entity.pdbx_description
1 polymer ?
#
loop_
_entity_poly.entity_id
_entity_poly.type
_entity_poly.pdbx_seq_one_letter_code
_entity_poly.pdbx_strand_id
1 'polypeptide(L)' 'SSAFAEANCQAHPKNEQIPQADFQKALEKHGFTIKKFKTDGNCFEMYGKSKGGKKVEMYFDTKDGKIVKSEID' A
#
# COMPACT_ATOMS: atom_id res chain seq x y z
N SER A 1 15.63 -1.65 -6.66
CA SER A 1 14.76 -0.84 -6.05
C SER A 1 15.21 -0.45 -4.72
N SER A 2 14.87 0.60 -4.38
CA SER A 2 15.30 1.04 -3.34
C SER A 2 14.62 0.96 -2.25
N ALA A 3 14.50 0.64 -1.65
CA ALA A 3 13.94 0.70 -0.66
C ALA A 3 13.87 1.65 0.05
N PHE A 4 13.31 2.28 0.21
CA PHE A 4 12.77 2.49 1.07
C PHE A 4 12.77 3.44 1.82
N ALA A 5 12.58 4.40 1.37
CA ALA A 5 12.30 5.54 2.00
C ALA A 5 10.99 5.39 2.62
N GLU A 6 10.86 5.66 3.79
CA GLU A 6 9.63 5.61 4.46
C GLU A 6 8.69 6.67 3.97
N ALA A 7 7.43 6.44 4.03
CA ALA A 7 6.41 7.43 3.77
C ALA A 7 5.86 7.94 5.09
N ASN A 8 5.45 9.21 5.10
CA ASN A 8 4.85 9.80 6.27
C ASN A 8 3.34 9.75 6.14
N CYS A 9 2.73 8.74 6.68
CA CYS A 9 1.29 8.63 6.72
C CYS A 9 0.74 9.19 8.02
N GLN A 10 -0.46 9.74 7.93
CA GLN A 10 -1.15 10.25 9.10
C GLN A 10 -1.58 9.07 9.99
N ALA A 11 -1.43 9.21 11.29
CA ALA A 11 -1.89 8.18 12.21
C ALA A 11 -3.41 8.22 12.33
N HIS A 12 -4.03 7.06 12.33
CA HIS A 12 -5.47 6.93 12.54
C HIS A 12 -5.73 5.84 13.57
N PRO A 13 -6.75 6.00 14.39
CA PRO A 13 -7.14 4.93 15.32
C PRO A 13 -7.51 3.67 14.55
N LYS A 14 -7.26 2.52 15.15
CA LYS A 14 -7.51 1.24 14.50
C LYS A 14 -8.95 1.12 13.99
N ASN A 15 -9.92 1.62 14.75
CA ASN A 15 -11.31 1.51 14.38
C ASN A 15 -11.71 2.43 13.22
N GLU A 16 -10.81 3.33 12.79
CA GLU A 16 -11.06 4.16 11.62
C GLU A 16 -10.28 3.68 10.41
N GLN A 17 -9.52 2.62 10.55
CA GLN A 17 -8.71 2.12 9.44
C GLN A 17 -9.50 1.11 8.62
N ILE A 18 -9.25 1.08 7.32
CA ILE A 18 -9.79 0.04 6.44
C ILE A 18 -9.20 -1.30 6.90
N PRO A 19 -10.01 -2.35 7.04
CA PRO A 19 -9.43 -3.66 7.36
C PRO A 19 -8.38 -4.05 6.32
N GLN A 20 -7.22 -4.48 6.80
CA GLN A 20 -6.08 -4.76 5.93
C GLN A 20 -6.43 -5.76 4.83
N ALA A 21 -7.14 -6.82 5.17
CA ALA A 21 -7.51 -7.84 4.20
C ALA A 21 -8.44 -7.28 3.11
N ASP A 22 -9.34 -6.37 3.48
CA ASP A 22 -10.25 -5.76 2.53
C ASP A 22 -9.48 -4.84 1.56
N PHE A 23 -8.52 -4.10 2.09
CA PHE A 23 -7.74 -3.20 1.24
C PHE A 23 -6.86 -4.00 0.27
N GLN A 24 -6.28 -5.09 0.74
CA GLN A 24 -5.50 -5.97 -0.10
C GLN A 24 -6.33 -6.52 -1.25
N LYS A 25 -7.55 -6.97 -0.96
CA LYS A 25 -8.45 -7.48 -1.99
C LYS A 25 -8.81 -6.40 -3.00
N ALA A 26 -9.03 -5.17 -2.53
CA ALA A 26 -9.33 -4.07 -3.42
C ALA A 26 -8.18 -3.80 -4.39
N LEU A 27 -6.95 -3.85 -3.90
CA LEU A 27 -5.78 -3.68 -4.75
C LEU A 27 -5.69 -4.79 -5.80
N GLU A 28 -5.93 -6.02 -5.40
CA GLU A 28 -5.93 -7.14 -6.34
C GLU A 28 -7.01 -6.98 -7.39
N LYS A 29 -8.17 -6.49 -6.99
CA LYS A 29 -9.26 -6.26 -7.92
C LYS A 29 -8.91 -5.17 -8.93
N HIS A 30 -8.09 -4.22 -8.55
CA HIS A 30 -7.62 -3.19 -9.46
C HIS A 30 -6.44 -3.64 -10.33
N GLY A 31 -6.07 -4.91 -10.26
CA GLY A 31 -5.07 -5.47 -11.16
C GLY A 31 -3.68 -5.61 -10.60
N PHE A 32 -3.47 -5.27 -9.33
CA PHE A 32 -2.14 -5.46 -8.74
C PHE A 32 -1.93 -6.94 -8.38
N THR A 33 -0.72 -7.41 -8.62
CA THR A 33 -0.27 -8.72 -8.12
C THR A 33 0.60 -8.44 -6.91
N ILE A 34 0.13 -8.82 -5.73
CA ILE A 34 0.77 -8.42 -4.48
C ILE A 34 1.76 -9.49 -4.04
N LYS A 35 3.00 -9.07 -3.81
CA LYS A 35 4.02 -9.95 -3.27
C LYS A 35 4.12 -9.80 -1.77
N LYS A 36 3.99 -8.57 -1.25
CA LYS A 36 4.02 -8.30 0.15
C LYS A 36 3.02 -7.23 0.46
N PHE A 37 2.28 -7.37 1.56
CA PHE A 37 1.37 -6.37 2.05
C PHE A 37 1.45 -6.33 3.56
N LYS A 38 1.69 -5.15 4.12
CA LYS A 38 1.81 -5.03 5.57
C LYS A 38 1.47 -3.63 6.03
N THR A 39 1.32 -3.44 7.33
CA THR A 39 1.27 -2.12 7.92
C THR A 39 2.69 -1.75 8.33
N ASP A 40 3.17 -0.61 7.88
CA ASP A 40 4.50 -0.14 8.21
C ASP A 40 4.36 1.27 8.78
N GLY A 41 4.61 1.43 10.06
CA GLY A 41 4.32 2.67 10.75
C GLY A 41 2.83 2.94 10.68
N ASN A 42 2.46 4.09 10.13
CA ASN A 42 1.07 4.47 9.99
C ASN A 42 0.53 4.27 8.57
N CYS A 43 1.26 3.52 7.74
CA CYS A 43 0.90 3.29 6.36
C CYS A 43 0.51 1.84 6.11
N PHE A 44 -0.34 1.61 5.12
CA PHE A 44 -0.33 0.31 4.45
C PHE A 44 0.78 0.35 3.41
N GLU A 45 1.57 -0.68 3.34
CA GLU A 45 2.63 -0.80 2.35
C GLU A 45 2.39 -2.01 1.46
N MET A 46 2.47 -1.83 0.16
CA MET A 46 2.33 -2.91 -0.80
C MET A 46 3.57 -2.95 -1.68
N TYR A 47 4.08 -4.16 -1.89
CA TYR A 47 5.13 -4.41 -2.85
C TYR A 47 4.64 -5.48 -3.80
N GLY A 48 4.74 -5.25 -5.09
CA GLY A 48 4.26 -6.21 -6.08
C GLY A 48 4.40 -5.69 -7.49
N LYS A 49 3.44 -6.03 -8.34
CA LYS A 49 3.44 -5.58 -9.72
C LYS A 49 2.13 -4.92 -10.07
N SER A 50 2.20 -3.90 -10.90
CA SER A 50 1.02 -3.25 -11.44
C SER A 50 0.39 -4.14 -12.50
N LYS A 51 -0.78 -3.74 -12.98
CA LYS A 51 -1.49 -4.46 -14.03
C LYS A 51 -0.62 -4.59 -15.30
N GLY A 52 0.21 -3.61 -15.56
CA GLY A 52 1.12 -3.66 -16.70
C GLY A 52 2.39 -4.46 -16.46
N GLY A 53 2.54 -5.09 -15.31
CA GLY A 53 3.69 -5.94 -15.01
C GLY A 53 4.89 -5.22 -14.44
N LYS A 54 4.78 -3.93 -14.12
CA LYS A 54 5.90 -3.19 -13.55
C LYS A 54 5.97 -3.40 -12.06
N LYS A 55 7.16 -3.51 -11.52
CA LYS A 55 7.35 -3.62 -10.08
C LYS A 55 7.03 -2.29 -9.44
N VAL A 56 6.25 -2.32 -8.38
CA VAL A 56 5.81 -1.11 -7.68
C VAL A 56 5.95 -1.30 -6.18
N GLU A 57 6.24 -0.23 -5.50
CA GLU A 57 6.19 -0.15 -4.05
C GLU A 57 5.33 1.03 -3.71
N MET A 58 4.29 0.83 -2.92
CA MET A 58 3.30 1.87 -2.67
C MET A 58 2.94 1.93 -1.21
N TYR A 59 2.71 3.15 -0.72
CA TYR A 59 2.28 3.40 0.64
C TYR A 59 0.96 4.15 0.59
N PHE A 60 0.03 3.75 1.46
CA PHE A 60 -1.32 4.27 1.43
C PHE A 60 -1.74 4.73 2.82
N ASP A 61 -2.60 5.74 2.87
CA ASP A 61 -3.27 6.14 4.09
C ASP A 61 -4.22 5.02 4.51
N THR A 62 -4.19 4.66 5.80
CA THR A 62 -4.97 3.52 6.27
C THR A 62 -6.47 3.81 6.39
N LYS A 63 -6.86 5.08 6.40
CA LYS A 63 -8.27 5.42 6.56
C LYS A 63 -8.98 5.54 5.21
N ASP A 64 -8.41 6.23 4.26
CA ASP A 64 -9.07 6.48 2.99
C ASP A 64 -8.42 5.76 1.80
N GLY A 65 -7.30 5.12 2.00
CA GLY A 65 -6.63 4.37 0.92
C GLY A 65 -5.92 5.23 -0.10
N LYS A 66 -5.74 6.52 0.17
CA LYS A 66 -5.04 7.38 -0.79
C LYS A 66 -3.56 7.04 -0.83
N ILE A 67 -2.98 7.12 -2.02
CA ILE A 67 -1.56 6.90 -2.20
C ILE A 67 -0.79 8.06 -1.59
N VAL A 68 0.09 7.75 -0.65
CA VAL A 68 0.96 8.73 -0.02
C VAL A 68 2.30 8.77 -0.74
N LYS A 69 2.77 7.61 -1.20
CA LYS A 69 4.03 7.52 -1.91
C LYS A 69 4.00 6.32 -2.82
N SER A 70 4.60 6.42 -4.00
CA SER A 70 4.74 5.25 -4.86
C SER A 70 6.07 5.32 -5.59
N GLU A 71 6.67 4.17 -5.79
CA GLU A 71 7.89 4.03 -6.59
C GLU A 71 7.66 2.94 -7.61
N ILE A 72 8.07 3.20 -8.84
CA ILE A 72 7.96 2.25 -9.93
C ILE A 72 9.35 1.96 -10.44
N ASP A 73 9.72 0.68 -10.46
CA ASP A 73 11.02 0.27 -10.98
C ASP A 73 11.00 0.12 -12.49
#